data_9b9c5d581ed7e22b7b9b11eb035daf14
#
_entry.id   9b9c5d581ed7e22b7b9b11eb035daf14
#
_cell.length_a   1.000
_cell.length_b   1.000
_cell.length_c   1.000
_cell.angle_alpha   90.00
_cell.angle_beta   90.00
_cell.angle_gamma   90.00
#
_symmetry.space_group_name_H-M   'P 1'
#
loop_
_entity.id
_entity.type
_entity.pdbx_description
1 polymer ?
#
loop_
_entity_poly.entity_id
_entity_poly.type
_entity_poly.pdbx_seq_one_letter_code
_entity_poly.pdbx_strand_id
1 'polypeptide(L)'
;LLDELSNSQRLLEIIQRKQGFHTRDSFRSCFQNVHRILTKKRALEIIANFSQAGVLVVGDIMVDHFIWGNVSRISPEAPVPVVDVQKDSILLGGCANVLNNIYAMGGKVYVAGVIGADNIGKKLLTELRERKIEAKGIVVEKGRPTTLKTRIVAHGQQMVRFDKENREPIPQTSINKILEYVKSLRGEIGAIVISDYNKGVISKELIEGIKKIAENSKIFICLDPKQNNYSMYKGVHVITPNHHEAQRATGMEITNADDIQRLSESLLKKYAFQAMLITRGEEGMSLFENGRKIVHTHFSAQAKEVYDVTGAGDTVIGMLALGLAAQANMKEASYLANLAAGIVVGKIGTATVSQKELVEVL
;
A
#
# COMPACT_ATOMS: atom_id res chain seq x y z
N LEU A 1 18.18 38.27 19.22
CA LEU A 1 18.07 37.07 20.12
C LEU A 1 16.70 37.02 20.82
N LEU A 2 16.21 38.17 21.40
CA LEU A 2 14.90 38.24 22.06
C LEU A 2 13.72 38.15 21.05
N ASP A 3 13.85 38.74 19.86
CA ASP A 3 12.85 38.69 18.81
C ASP A 3 12.78 37.29 18.10
N GLU A 4 13.88 36.60 17.96
CA GLU A 4 13.93 35.24 17.44
C GLU A 4 13.28 34.22 18.39
N LEU A 5 13.46 34.39 19.71
CA LEU A 5 12.80 33.60 20.74
C LEU A 5 11.27 33.84 20.75
N SER A 6 10.81 35.06 20.53
CA SER A 6 9.42 35.46 20.44
C SER A 6 8.73 34.82 19.20
N ASN A 7 9.41 34.82 18.06
CA ASN A 7 8.91 34.19 16.81
C ASN A 7 8.84 32.67 16.92
N SER A 8 9.83 32.05 17.53
CA SER A 8 9.81 30.58 17.79
C SER A 8 8.70 30.15 18.76
N GLN A 9 8.39 30.98 19.78
CA GLN A 9 7.28 30.73 20.69
C GLN A 9 5.90 30.90 20.02
N ARG A 10 5.72 31.93 19.19
CA ARG A 10 4.50 32.13 18.40
C ARG A 10 4.28 31.01 17.36
N LEU A 11 5.35 30.58 16.69
CA LEU A 11 5.28 29.46 15.76
C LEU A 11 4.87 28.16 16.47
N LEU A 12 5.41 27.90 17.66
CA LEU A 12 5.04 26.77 18.52
C LEU A 12 3.56 26.81 18.95
N GLU A 13 3.03 27.97 19.32
CA GLU A 13 1.62 28.15 19.67
C GLU A 13 0.67 27.94 18.49
N ILE A 14 1.05 28.40 17.29
CA ILE A 14 0.29 28.19 16.05
C ILE A 14 0.27 26.70 15.68
N ILE A 15 1.40 26.00 15.78
CA ILE A 15 1.51 24.57 15.52
C ILE A 15 0.71 23.77 16.57
N GLN A 16 0.76 24.14 17.85
CA GLN A 16 -0.01 23.51 18.92
C GLN A 16 -1.53 23.61 18.69
N ARG A 17 -2.03 24.80 18.29
CA ARG A 17 -3.46 25.03 18.00
C ARG A 17 -3.94 24.27 16.76
N LYS A 18 -3.11 24.14 15.73
CA LYS A 18 -3.49 23.44 14.48
C LYS A 18 -3.43 21.92 14.58
N GLN A 19 -2.66 21.34 15.51
CA GLN A 19 -2.47 19.89 15.65
C GLN A 19 -3.20 19.29 16.85
N GLY A 20 -4.04 20.04 17.57
CA GLY A 20 -4.84 19.52 18.68
C GLY A 20 -4.06 19.09 19.92
N PHE A 21 -2.80 19.49 20.09
CA PHE A 21 -2.03 19.24 21.30
C PHE A 21 -2.46 20.18 22.44
N HIS A 22 -3.10 19.65 23.47
CA HIS A 22 -3.62 20.44 24.57
C HIS A 22 -2.58 20.87 25.62
N THR A 23 -1.33 20.31 25.59
CA THR A 23 -0.25 20.70 26.50
C THR A 23 1.13 20.68 25.82
N ARG A 24 2.07 21.51 26.34
CA ARG A 24 3.49 21.51 25.94
C ARG A 24 4.15 20.14 26.14
N ASP A 25 3.72 19.39 27.11
CA ASP A 25 4.26 18.07 27.45
C ASP A 25 3.80 16.99 26.46
N SER A 26 2.58 17.07 25.91
CA SER A 26 2.13 16.15 24.85
C SER A 26 2.90 16.33 23.54
N PHE A 27 3.25 17.60 23.22
CA PHE A 27 4.09 17.92 22.05
C PHE A 27 5.54 17.43 22.25
N ARG A 28 6.14 17.71 23.41
CA ARG A 28 7.49 17.21 23.75
C ARG A 28 7.56 15.69 23.79
N SER A 29 6.56 15.02 24.35
CA SER A 29 6.44 13.58 24.39
C SER A 29 6.33 12.97 22.99
N CYS A 30 5.57 13.59 22.09
CA CYS A 30 5.45 13.17 20.69
C CYS A 30 6.79 13.29 19.95
N PHE A 31 7.49 14.42 20.09
CA PHE A 31 8.82 14.64 19.48
C PHE A 31 9.90 13.72 20.06
N GLN A 32 9.89 13.47 21.37
CA GLN A 32 10.82 12.55 22.01
C GLN A 32 10.58 11.09 21.64
N ASN A 33 9.33 10.69 21.41
CA ASN A 33 8.98 9.36 20.92
C ASN A 33 9.40 9.12 19.47
N VAL A 34 9.28 10.12 18.60
CA VAL A 34 9.71 10.04 17.20
C VAL A 34 11.22 9.86 17.09
N HIS A 35 12.03 10.61 17.83
CA HIS A 35 13.50 10.43 17.87
C HIS A 35 13.94 9.10 18.48
N ARG A 36 13.09 8.42 19.27
CA ARG A 36 13.34 7.08 19.80
C ARG A 36 13.07 5.95 18.80
N ILE A 37 12.21 6.16 17.78
CA ILE A 37 11.83 5.12 16.81
C ILE A 37 12.87 5.03 15.70
N LEU A 38 13.22 6.16 15.09
CA LEU A 38 14.12 6.21 13.92
C LEU A 38 14.88 7.56 13.93
N THR A 39 16.21 7.51 14.05
CA THR A 39 17.03 8.70 13.89
C THR A 39 17.18 9.03 12.41
N LYS A 40 17.35 10.33 12.09
CA LYS A 40 17.61 10.77 10.69
C LYS A 40 18.78 10.03 10.05
N LYS A 41 19.89 9.82 10.80
CA LYS A 41 21.05 9.06 10.33
C LYS A 41 20.63 7.63 9.91
N ARG A 42 19.92 6.92 10.78
CA ARG A 42 19.48 5.55 10.51
C ARG A 42 18.47 5.48 9.34
N ALA A 43 17.56 6.46 9.23
CA ALA A 43 16.64 6.56 8.09
C ALA A 43 17.41 6.70 6.76
N LEU A 44 18.43 7.56 6.72
CA LEU A 44 19.27 7.75 5.53
C LEU A 44 20.06 6.47 5.17
N GLU A 45 20.55 5.72 6.16
CA GLU A 45 21.20 4.42 5.95
C GLU A 45 20.23 3.42 5.30
N ILE A 46 18.99 3.33 5.80
CA ILE A 46 17.96 2.44 5.22
C ILE A 46 17.63 2.86 3.78
N ILE A 47 17.41 4.15 3.53
CA ILE A 47 17.08 4.68 2.20
C ILE A 47 18.22 4.44 1.21
N ALA A 48 19.46 4.59 1.63
CA ALA A 48 20.63 4.29 0.78
C ALA A 48 20.66 2.83 0.31
N ASN A 49 20.10 1.90 1.08
CA ASN A 49 20.01 0.48 0.74
C ASN A 49 18.86 0.12 -0.21
N PHE A 50 17.92 1.04 -0.49
CA PHE A 50 16.76 0.76 -1.35
C PHE A 50 17.14 0.25 -2.73
N SER A 51 18.20 0.79 -3.35
CA SER A 51 18.67 0.37 -4.67
C SER A 51 19.17 -1.08 -4.73
N GLN A 52 19.47 -1.68 -3.58
CA GLN A 52 19.89 -3.09 -3.47
C GLN A 52 18.76 -3.99 -2.94
N ALA A 53 17.70 -3.39 -2.39
CA ALA A 53 16.58 -4.12 -1.81
C ALA A 53 15.64 -4.64 -2.90
N GLY A 54 15.52 -5.96 -3.03
CA GLY A 54 14.60 -6.62 -3.95
C GLY A 54 13.25 -6.88 -3.28
N VAL A 55 12.15 -6.49 -3.94
CA VAL A 55 10.78 -6.77 -3.49
C VAL A 55 9.98 -7.38 -4.63
N LEU A 56 9.36 -8.51 -4.39
CA LEU A 56 8.40 -9.13 -5.31
C LEU A 56 6.98 -8.75 -4.92
N VAL A 57 6.21 -8.20 -5.86
CA VAL A 57 4.77 -7.96 -5.68
C VAL A 57 3.98 -9.06 -6.39
N VAL A 58 3.19 -9.81 -5.64
CA VAL A 58 2.30 -10.87 -6.14
C VAL A 58 0.85 -10.45 -5.88
N GLY A 59 0.01 -10.45 -6.91
CA GLY A 59 -1.40 -10.08 -6.66
C GLY A 59 -2.23 -9.82 -7.90
N ASP A 60 -3.36 -9.17 -7.64
CA ASP A 60 -4.33 -8.81 -8.66
C ASP A 60 -3.84 -7.58 -9.44
N ILE A 61 -3.28 -7.84 -10.63
CA ILE A 61 -2.85 -6.78 -11.54
C ILE A 61 -4.09 -6.16 -12.18
N MET A 62 -4.18 -4.83 -12.14
CA MET A 62 -5.27 -4.11 -12.78
C MET A 62 -4.81 -2.80 -13.41
N VAL A 63 -5.67 -2.25 -14.23
CA VAL A 63 -5.48 -0.99 -14.92
C VAL A 63 -6.61 -0.05 -14.56
N ASP A 64 -6.25 1.15 -14.13
CA ASP A 64 -7.19 2.25 -13.93
C ASP A 64 -7.20 3.12 -15.20
N HIS A 65 -8.37 3.21 -15.85
CA HIS A 65 -8.58 4.00 -17.05
C HIS A 65 -9.44 5.21 -16.71
N PHE A 66 -8.90 6.40 -16.89
CA PHE A 66 -9.63 7.64 -16.70
C PHE A 66 -9.94 8.28 -18.03
N ILE A 67 -11.21 8.61 -18.22
CA ILE A 67 -11.73 9.32 -19.38
C ILE A 67 -12.26 10.67 -18.88
N TRP A 68 -11.59 11.77 -19.26
CA TRP A 68 -12.02 13.12 -18.92
C TRP A 68 -12.72 13.74 -20.10
N GLY A 69 -13.84 14.42 -19.83
CA GLY A 69 -14.59 15.11 -20.86
C GLY A 69 -15.50 16.18 -20.29
N ASN A 70 -16.28 16.75 -21.20
CA ASN A 70 -17.30 17.74 -20.89
C ASN A 70 -18.69 17.16 -21.19
N VAL A 71 -19.67 17.57 -20.39
CA VAL A 71 -21.08 17.26 -20.62
C VAL A 71 -21.76 18.55 -21.11
N SER A 72 -22.22 18.57 -22.33
CA SER A 72 -22.92 19.70 -22.94
C SER A 72 -24.39 19.42 -23.26
N ARG A 73 -24.80 18.14 -23.25
CA ARG A 73 -26.16 17.73 -23.62
C ARG A 73 -26.56 16.42 -22.96
N ILE A 74 -27.86 16.20 -22.93
CA ILE A 74 -28.48 14.90 -22.61
C ILE A 74 -28.65 14.11 -23.92
N SER A 75 -28.49 12.79 -23.85
CA SER A 75 -28.69 11.91 -24.99
C SER A 75 -30.16 11.95 -25.46
N PRO A 76 -30.42 11.98 -26.79
CA PRO A 76 -31.79 11.81 -27.31
C PRO A 76 -32.30 10.36 -27.17
N GLU A 77 -31.41 9.38 -26.89
CA GLU A 77 -31.74 7.96 -26.80
C GLU A 77 -32.17 7.54 -25.38
N ALA A 78 -31.70 8.27 -24.37
CA ALA A 78 -31.97 7.98 -22.96
C ALA A 78 -31.67 9.22 -22.09
N PRO A 79 -32.25 9.35 -20.87
CA PRO A 79 -32.00 10.47 -19.96
C PRO A 79 -30.63 10.38 -19.30
N VAL A 80 -29.58 10.29 -20.08
CA VAL A 80 -28.18 10.19 -19.62
C VAL A 80 -27.33 11.29 -20.26
N PRO A 81 -26.31 11.82 -19.55
CA PRO A 81 -25.39 12.81 -20.14
C PRO A 81 -24.54 12.21 -21.25
N VAL A 82 -24.27 12.99 -22.29
CA VAL A 82 -23.28 12.69 -23.32
C VAL A 82 -21.98 13.35 -22.91
N VAL A 83 -20.92 12.55 -22.75
CA VAL A 83 -19.59 13.03 -22.42
C VAL A 83 -18.75 13.16 -23.68
N ASP A 84 -18.38 14.38 -24.02
CA ASP A 84 -17.44 14.68 -25.10
C ASP A 84 -16.01 14.50 -24.57
N VAL A 85 -15.36 13.41 -24.95
CA VAL A 85 -14.05 13.00 -24.44
C VAL A 85 -12.97 13.99 -24.90
N GLN A 86 -12.24 14.55 -23.92
CA GLN A 86 -11.12 15.48 -24.14
C GLN A 86 -9.77 14.81 -23.94
N LYS A 87 -9.69 13.87 -22.99
CA LYS A 87 -8.47 13.17 -22.63
C LYS A 87 -8.80 11.80 -22.08
N ASP A 88 -7.96 10.82 -22.38
CA ASP A 88 -7.95 9.55 -21.66
C ASP A 88 -6.56 9.20 -21.17
N SER A 89 -6.48 8.46 -20.10
CA SER A 89 -5.21 7.96 -19.59
C SER A 89 -5.39 6.61 -18.90
N ILE A 90 -4.34 5.83 -18.97
CA ILE A 90 -4.24 4.51 -18.35
C ILE A 90 -3.15 4.57 -17.29
N LEU A 91 -3.48 4.14 -16.08
CA LEU A 91 -2.58 4.09 -14.93
C LEU A 91 -2.49 2.66 -14.40
N LEU A 92 -1.34 2.33 -13.82
CA LEU A 92 -1.15 1.08 -13.09
C LEU A 92 -1.97 1.11 -11.79
N GLY A 93 -2.84 0.12 -11.59
CA GLY A 93 -3.70 -0.01 -10.42
C GLY A 93 -3.53 -1.34 -9.69
N GLY A 94 -4.14 -1.47 -8.51
CA GLY A 94 -4.01 -2.65 -7.67
C GLY A 94 -2.56 -2.97 -7.34
N CYS A 95 -2.16 -4.24 -7.44
CA CYS A 95 -0.78 -4.62 -7.13
C CYS A 95 0.27 -3.91 -7.99
N ALA A 96 -0.10 -3.45 -9.20
CA ALA A 96 0.80 -2.66 -10.04
C ALA A 96 1.00 -1.21 -9.52
N ASN A 97 0.10 -0.69 -8.68
CA ASN A 97 0.33 0.57 -7.97
C ASN A 97 1.34 0.39 -6.81
N VAL A 98 1.27 -0.72 -6.08
CA VAL A 98 2.30 -1.08 -5.07
C VAL A 98 3.68 -1.15 -5.72
N LEU A 99 3.77 -1.86 -6.86
CA LEU A 99 5.00 -1.95 -7.66
C LEU A 99 5.53 -0.58 -8.06
N ASN A 100 4.64 0.33 -8.52
CA ASN A 100 5.02 1.68 -8.93
C ASN A 100 5.59 2.51 -7.78
N ASN A 101 5.04 2.37 -6.56
CA ASN A 101 5.55 3.02 -5.36
C ASN A 101 6.97 2.53 -5.01
N ILE A 102 7.21 1.22 -5.03
CA ILE A 102 8.55 0.66 -4.77
C ILE A 102 9.56 1.13 -5.82
N TYR A 103 9.17 1.11 -7.10
CA TYR A 103 10.01 1.58 -8.21
C TYR A 103 10.39 3.06 -8.07
N ALA A 104 9.41 3.92 -7.75
CA ALA A 104 9.65 5.36 -7.55
C ALA A 104 10.62 5.66 -6.40
N MET A 105 10.65 4.79 -5.38
CA MET A 105 11.60 4.84 -4.28
C MET A 105 12.98 4.25 -4.61
N GLY A 106 13.18 3.78 -5.86
CA GLY A 106 14.44 3.23 -6.35
C GLY A 106 14.73 1.79 -5.90
N GLY A 107 13.72 1.07 -5.38
CA GLY A 107 13.83 -0.35 -5.04
C GLY A 107 13.91 -1.25 -6.29
N LYS A 108 14.58 -2.39 -6.19
CA LYS A 108 14.49 -3.44 -7.20
C LYS A 108 13.14 -4.12 -7.08
N VAL A 109 12.32 -4.05 -8.12
CA VAL A 109 10.96 -4.56 -8.07
C VAL A 109 10.72 -5.66 -9.09
N TYR A 110 10.03 -6.71 -8.65
CA TYR A 110 9.59 -7.84 -9.44
C TYR A 110 8.07 -7.95 -9.32
N VAL A 111 7.40 -8.48 -10.32
CA VAL A 111 5.94 -8.63 -10.33
C VAL A 111 5.53 -10.02 -10.77
N ALA A 112 4.51 -10.57 -10.10
CA ALA A 112 3.86 -11.81 -10.49
C ALA A 112 2.34 -11.67 -10.34
N GLY A 113 1.60 -12.22 -11.28
CA GLY A 113 0.14 -12.17 -11.30
C GLY A 113 -0.40 -12.66 -12.63
N VAL A 114 -1.66 -12.35 -12.90
CA VAL A 114 -2.34 -12.81 -14.11
C VAL A 114 -2.98 -11.62 -14.83
N ILE A 115 -2.87 -11.64 -16.16
CA ILE A 115 -3.55 -10.71 -17.08
C ILE A 115 -4.23 -11.48 -18.19
N GLY A 116 -5.13 -10.84 -18.90
CA GLY A 116 -5.78 -11.40 -20.09
C GLY A 116 -4.92 -11.31 -21.34
N ALA A 117 -5.23 -12.14 -22.33
CA ALA A 117 -4.68 -12.08 -23.68
C ALA A 117 -5.36 -10.99 -24.54
N ASP A 118 -5.53 -9.79 -23.99
CA ASP A 118 -6.25 -8.68 -24.60
C ASP A 118 -5.34 -7.45 -24.81
N ASN A 119 -5.90 -6.40 -25.44
CA ASN A 119 -5.14 -5.18 -25.74
C ASN A 119 -4.70 -4.42 -24.47
N ILE A 120 -5.47 -4.52 -23.39
CA ILE A 120 -5.12 -3.86 -22.11
C ILE A 120 -3.92 -4.58 -21.50
N GLY A 121 -3.92 -5.92 -21.51
CA GLY A 121 -2.77 -6.70 -21.04
C GLY A 121 -1.49 -6.40 -21.85
N LYS A 122 -1.61 -6.25 -23.17
CA LYS A 122 -0.47 -5.85 -24.03
C LYS A 122 0.06 -4.46 -23.67
N LYS A 123 -0.84 -3.47 -23.46
CA LYS A 123 -0.45 -2.11 -23.04
C LYS A 123 0.27 -2.15 -21.69
N LEU A 124 -0.24 -2.91 -20.73
CA LEU A 124 0.39 -3.08 -19.41
C LEU A 124 1.81 -3.66 -19.54
N LEU A 125 1.99 -4.72 -20.33
CA LEU A 125 3.33 -5.31 -20.55
C LEU A 125 4.29 -4.33 -21.23
N THR A 126 3.80 -3.46 -22.12
CA THR A 126 4.60 -2.40 -22.74
C THR A 126 5.04 -1.37 -21.71
N GLU A 127 4.12 -0.90 -20.86
CA GLU A 127 4.41 0.04 -19.77
C GLU A 127 5.47 -0.49 -18.80
N LEU A 128 5.37 -1.77 -18.41
CA LEU A 128 6.38 -2.41 -17.55
C LEU A 128 7.76 -2.47 -18.22
N ARG A 129 7.79 -2.77 -19.53
CA ARG A 129 9.03 -2.83 -20.30
C ARG A 129 9.71 -1.47 -20.41
N GLU A 130 8.94 -0.39 -20.64
CA GLU A 130 9.45 0.99 -20.69
C GLU A 130 10.09 1.40 -19.36
N ARG A 131 9.53 0.93 -18.25
CA ARG A 131 10.10 1.11 -16.91
C ARG A 131 11.22 0.14 -16.58
N LYS A 132 11.62 -0.74 -17.50
CA LYS A 132 12.63 -1.79 -17.30
C LYS A 132 12.28 -2.77 -16.17
N ILE A 133 10.98 -2.97 -15.91
CA ILE A 133 10.46 -3.92 -14.93
C ILE A 133 10.26 -5.27 -15.61
N GLU A 134 10.84 -6.31 -15.03
CA GLU A 134 10.75 -7.67 -15.57
C GLU A 134 9.35 -8.25 -15.38
N ALA A 135 8.71 -8.66 -16.49
CA ALA A 135 7.36 -9.19 -16.50
C ALA A 135 7.27 -10.73 -16.57
N LYS A 136 8.38 -11.45 -16.30
CA LYS A 136 8.43 -12.94 -16.38
C LYS A 136 7.46 -13.65 -15.43
N GLY A 137 7.11 -13.01 -14.31
CA GLY A 137 6.13 -13.54 -13.36
C GLY A 137 4.68 -13.31 -13.77
N ILE A 138 4.43 -12.58 -14.87
CA ILE A 138 3.08 -12.32 -15.34
C ILE A 138 2.61 -13.44 -16.26
N VAL A 139 1.56 -14.13 -15.85
CA VAL A 139 0.91 -15.18 -16.64
C VAL A 139 -0.20 -14.57 -17.50
N VAL A 140 -0.17 -14.83 -18.80
CA VAL A 140 -1.22 -14.40 -19.75
C VAL A 140 -2.23 -15.53 -19.91
N GLU A 141 -3.48 -15.31 -19.48
CA GLU A 141 -4.58 -16.29 -19.60
C GLU A 141 -5.50 -15.96 -20.77
N LYS A 142 -5.75 -16.96 -21.60
CA LYS A 142 -6.79 -16.88 -22.64
C LYS A 142 -8.17 -17.00 -21.98
N GLY A 143 -9.12 -16.15 -22.41
CA GLY A 143 -10.50 -16.16 -21.89
C GLY A 143 -10.73 -15.37 -20.60
N ARG A 144 -9.68 -15.00 -19.86
CA ARG A 144 -9.77 -14.04 -18.75
C ARG A 144 -9.52 -12.63 -19.28
N PRO A 145 -10.35 -11.62 -18.96
CA PRO A 145 -10.04 -10.23 -19.28
C PRO A 145 -8.95 -9.72 -18.32
N THR A 146 -8.07 -8.83 -18.80
CA THR A 146 -7.27 -7.98 -17.92
C THR A 146 -8.21 -7.10 -17.10
N THR A 147 -8.04 -7.07 -15.78
CA THR A 147 -8.88 -6.25 -14.90
C THR A 147 -8.71 -4.78 -15.25
N LEU A 148 -9.81 -4.14 -15.63
CA LEU A 148 -9.87 -2.74 -16.05
C LEU A 148 -10.95 -2.02 -15.26
N LYS A 149 -10.60 -0.90 -14.65
CA LYS A 149 -11.54 0.01 -13.96
C LYS A 149 -11.61 1.32 -14.72
N THR A 150 -12.68 1.54 -15.45
CA THR A 150 -12.87 2.77 -16.21
C THR A 150 -13.71 3.75 -15.44
N ARG A 151 -13.18 4.97 -15.25
CA ARG A 151 -13.86 6.11 -14.62
C ARG A 151 -14.06 7.20 -15.66
N ILE A 152 -15.30 7.63 -15.83
CA ILE A 152 -15.65 8.79 -16.64
C ILE A 152 -15.80 9.98 -15.71
N VAL A 153 -15.01 11.03 -15.95
CA VAL A 153 -14.95 12.25 -15.14
C VAL A 153 -15.33 13.44 -16.02
N ALA A 154 -16.34 14.20 -15.60
CA ALA A 154 -16.73 15.43 -16.25
C ALA A 154 -16.96 16.53 -15.21
N HIS A 155 -16.56 17.77 -15.52
CA HIS A 155 -16.66 18.91 -14.60
C HIS A 155 -16.04 18.65 -13.21
N GLY A 156 -14.95 17.86 -13.14
CA GLY A 156 -14.28 17.51 -11.90
C GLY A 156 -15.00 16.44 -11.05
N GLN A 157 -16.09 15.85 -11.54
CA GLN A 157 -16.87 14.83 -10.84
C GLN A 157 -16.84 13.49 -11.58
N GLN A 158 -16.78 12.39 -10.84
CA GLN A 158 -16.93 11.05 -11.43
C GLN A 158 -18.39 10.80 -11.77
N MET A 159 -18.69 10.73 -13.06
CA MET A 159 -20.04 10.49 -13.59
C MET A 159 -20.45 9.03 -13.48
N VAL A 160 -19.56 8.12 -13.85
CA VAL A 160 -19.80 6.67 -13.80
C VAL A 160 -18.45 5.92 -13.70
N ARG A 161 -18.50 4.74 -13.11
CA ARG A 161 -17.42 3.74 -13.19
C ARG A 161 -17.97 2.43 -13.70
N PHE A 162 -17.25 1.78 -14.60
CA PHE A 162 -17.52 0.41 -15.01
C PHE A 162 -16.26 -0.41 -14.99
N ASP A 163 -16.40 -1.65 -14.50
CA ASP A 163 -15.29 -2.56 -14.26
C ASP A 163 -15.42 -3.76 -15.22
N LYS A 164 -14.34 -4.06 -15.95
CA LYS A 164 -14.20 -5.30 -16.72
C LYS A 164 -13.25 -6.20 -15.95
N GLU A 165 -13.79 -7.24 -15.33
CA GLU A 165 -13.01 -8.11 -14.42
C GLU A 165 -13.55 -9.53 -14.39
N ASN A 166 -12.71 -10.46 -13.95
CA ASN A 166 -13.10 -11.82 -13.59
C ASN A 166 -12.60 -12.11 -12.17
N ARG A 167 -13.49 -12.61 -11.30
CA ARG A 167 -13.18 -12.93 -9.90
C ARG A 167 -12.98 -14.43 -9.65
N GLU A 168 -13.15 -15.25 -10.67
CA GLU A 168 -12.92 -16.69 -10.55
C GLU A 168 -11.45 -16.96 -10.19
N PRO A 169 -11.19 -17.96 -9.35
CA PRO A 169 -9.83 -18.37 -9.04
C PRO A 169 -9.04 -18.71 -10.31
N ILE A 170 -7.76 -18.35 -10.31
CA ILE A 170 -6.85 -18.72 -11.40
C ILE A 170 -6.60 -20.24 -11.39
N PRO A 171 -6.38 -20.87 -12.55
CA PRO A 171 -6.12 -22.31 -12.63
C PRO A 171 -4.78 -22.69 -11.99
N GLN A 172 -4.68 -23.93 -11.54
CA GLN A 172 -3.47 -24.46 -10.88
C GLN A 172 -2.22 -24.31 -11.74
N THR A 173 -2.35 -24.36 -13.06
CA THR A 173 -1.22 -24.13 -14.00
C THR A 173 -0.65 -22.72 -13.88
N SER A 174 -1.48 -21.72 -13.66
CA SER A 174 -1.04 -20.33 -13.44
C SER A 174 -0.42 -20.17 -12.06
N ILE A 175 -1.00 -20.78 -11.02
CA ILE A 175 -0.41 -20.82 -9.67
C ILE A 175 1.01 -21.41 -9.73
N ASN A 176 1.19 -22.56 -10.40
CA ASN A 176 2.48 -23.22 -10.51
C ASN A 176 3.54 -22.33 -11.19
N LYS A 177 3.17 -21.64 -12.29
CA LYS A 177 4.08 -20.70 -12.98
C LYS A 177 4.49 -19.54 -12.08
N ILE A 178 3.55 -18.97 -11.32
CA ILE A 178 3.84 -17.91 -10.36
C ILE A 178 4.81 -18.44 -9.30
N LEU A 179 4.55 -19.62 -8.71
CA LEU A 179 5.41 -20.20 -7.68
C LEU A 179 6.81 -20.55 -8.20
N GLU A 180 6.93 -21.03 -9.44
CA GLU A 180 8.25 -21.25 -10.09
C GLU A 180 9.04 -19.93 -10.20
N TYR A 181 8.36 -18.85 -10.60
CA TYR A 181 9.00 -17.53 -10.66
C TYR A 181 9.39 -17.02 -9.28
N VAL A 182 8.51 -17.13 -8.26
CA VAL A 182 8.84 -16.78 -6.86
C VAL A 182 10.08 -17.54 -6.40
N LYS A 183 10.14 -18.85 -6.70
CA LYS A 183 11.28 -19.71 -6.32
C LYS A 183 12.58 -19.26 -7.00
N SER A 184 12.53 -18.82 -8.26
CA SER A 184 13.70 -18.36 -8.99
C SER A 184 14.32 -17.08 -8.41
N LEU A 185 13.53 -16.27 -7.69
CA LEU A 185 13.95 -15.00 -7.10
C LEU A 185 14.45 -15.11 -5.64
N ARG A 186 14.50 -16.33 -5.07
CA ARG A 186 14.77 -16.53 -3.62
C ARG A 186 16.05 -15.86 -3.11
N GLY A 187 17.08 -15.73 -3.95
CA GLY A 187 18.35 -15.08 -3.60
C GLY A 187 18.39 -13.56 -3.87
N GLU A 188 17.37 -13.02 -4.53
CA GLU A 188 17.36 -11.65 -5.02
C GLU A 188 16.41 -10.73 -4.25
N ILE A 189 15.45 -11.31 -3.50
CA ILE A 189 14.40 -10.56 -2.80
C ILE A 189 14.51 -10.69 -1.28
N GLY A 190 14.28 -9.58 -0.59
CA GLY A 190 14.16 -9.52 0.88
C GLY A 190 12.71 -9.47 1.38
N ALA A 191 11.75 -9.15 0.49
CA ALA A 191 10.35 -9.14 0.83
C ALA A 191 9.45 -9.57 -0.34
N ILE A 192 8.30 -10.15 -0.01
CA ILE A 192 7.19 -10.44 -0.92
C ILE A 192 5.98 -9.67 -0.43
N VAL A 193 5.38 -8.85 -1.29
CA VAL A 193 4.08 -8.25 -1.05
C VAL A 193 3.01 -9.11 -1.71
N ILE A 194 2.03 -9.55 -0.93
CA ILE A 194 0.80 -10.16 -1.42
C ILE A 194 -0.27 -9.07 -1.41
N SER A 195 -0.68 -8.60 -2.60
CA SER A 195 -1.68 -7.54 -2.78
C SER A 195 -2.98 -8.16 -3.27
N ASP A 196 -3.91 -8.39 -2.34
CA ASP A 196 -5.19 -9.06 -2.60
C ASP A 196 -6.29 -8.00 -2.84
N TYR A 197 -6.86 -8.00 -4.04
CA TYR A 197 -8.02 -7.20 -4.42
C TYR A 197 -9.25 -8.06 -4.71
N ASN A 198 -9.21 -9.33 -4.33
CA ASN A 198 -10.30 -10.29 -4.56
C ASN A 198 -10.70 -10.40 -6.05
N LYS A 199 -9.69 -10.54 -6.92
CA LYS A 199 -9.87 -10.75 -8.35
C LYS A 199 -9.37 -12.13 -8.81
N GLY A 200 -9.25 -13.07 -7.87
CA GLY A 200 -9.01 -14.48 -8.12
C GLY A 200 -7.56 -14.91 -8.25
N VAL A 201 -6.57 -14.00 -8.20
CA VAL A 201 -5.16 -14.39 -8.23
C VAL A 201 -4.74 -14.96 -6.88
N ILE A 202 -5.14 -14.32 -5.79
CA ILE A 202 -4.74 -14.75 -4.45
C ILE A 202 -5.66 -15.87 -3.97
N SER A 203 -5.06 -17.02 -3.72
CA SER A 203 -5.72 -18.22 -3.18
C SER A 203 -4.92 -18.79 -2.02
N LYS A 204 -5.55 -19.66 -1.23
CA LYS A 204 -4.87 -20.36 -0.13
C LYS A 204 -3.66 -21.14 -0.65
N GLU A 205 -3.80 -21.84 -1.78
CA GLU A 205 -2.75 -22.65 -2.40
C GLU A 205 -1.54 -21.79 -2.78
N LEU A 206 -1.79 -20.60 -3.38
CA LEU A 206 -0.71 -19.70 -3.74
C LEU A 206 0.02 -19.16 -2.50
N ILE A 207 -0.72 -18.75 -1.46
CA ILE A 207 -0.13 -18.26 -0.21
C ILE A 207 0.70 -19.35 0.48
N GLU A 208 0.19 -20.57 0.61
CA GLU A 208 0.92 -21.67 1.22
C GLU A 208 2.18 -22.03 0.39
N GLY A 209 2.10 -21.96 -0.93
CA GLY A 209 3.25 -22.14 -1.81
C GLY A 209 4.33 -21.06 -1.59
N ILE A 210 3.93 -19.79 -1.50
CA ILE A 210 4.84 -18.67 -1.20
C ILE A 210 5.48 -18.84 0.18
N LYS A 211 4.71 -19.20 1.22
CA LYS A 211 5.21 -19.45 2.57
C LYS A 211 6.27 -20.55 2.58
N LYS A 212 6.00 -21.66 1.90
CA LYS A 212 6.95 -22.77 1.77
C LYS A 212 8.26 -22.36 1.07
N ILE A 213 8.19 -21.49 0.05
CA ILE A 213 9.38 -20.97 -0.63
C ILE A 213 10.16 -20.02 0.28
N ALA A 214 9.47 -19.20 1.06
CA ALA A 214 10.08 -18.25 2.00
C ALA A 214 10.57 -18.92 3.30
N GLU A 215 10.16 -20.16 3.56
CA GLU A 215 10.58 -20.92 4.75
C GLU A 215 12.11 -21.04 4.82
N ASN A 216 12.65 -20.87 6.03
CA ASN A 216 14.11 -20.88 6.29
C ASN A 216 14.91 -19.83 5.47
N SER A 217 14.26 -18.76 5.07
CA SER A 217 14.88 -17.61 4.42
C SER A 217 14.67 -16.34 5.24
N LYS A 218 15.34 -15.25 4.83
CA LYS A 218 15.13 -13.92 5.43
C LYS A 218 14.09 -13.09 4.66
N ILE A 219 13.19 -13.75 3.90
CA ILE A 219 12.18 -13.08 3.08
C ILE A 219 10.96 -12.75 3.95
N PHE A 220 10.63 -11.48 4.07
CA PHE A 220 9.40 -11.04 4.73
C PHE A 220 8.19 -11.19 3.80
N ILE A 221 7.09 -11.74 4.30
CA ILE A 221 5.80 -11.78 3.59
C ILE A 221 4.91 -10.70 4.17
N CYS A 222 4.66 -9.65 3.39
CA CYS A 222 3.77 -8.54 3.71
C CYS A 222 2.47 -8.74 2.94
N LEU A 223 1.31 -8.58 3.58
CA LEU A 223 0.02 -8.82 2.95
C LEU A 223 -0.92 -7.63 3.15
N ASP A 224 -1.46 -7.11 2.04
CA ASP A 224 -2.57 -6.16 2.02
C ASP A 224 -3.88 -6.90 1.80
N PRO A 225 -4.76 -7.01 2.82
CA PRO A 225 -5.97 -7.84 2.76
C PRO A 225 -7.14 -7.09 2.13
N LYS A 226 -7.94 -7.82 1.32
CA LYS A 226 -9.23 -7.32 0.82
C LYS A 226 -10.39 -8.23 1.17
N GLN A 227 -10.08 -9.48 1.50
CA GLN A 227 -11.10 -10.47 1.84
C GLN A 227 -11.41 -10.46 3.34
N ASN A 228 -12.65 -10.78 3.70
CA ASN A 228 -13.07 -10.91 5.10
C ASN A 228 -12.57 -12.22 5.75
N ASN A 229 -12.15 -13.20 4.96
CA ASN A 229 -11.67 -14.49 5.46
C ASN A 229 -10.16 -14.49 5.66
N TYR A 230 -9.74 -13.97 6.79
CA TYR A 230 -8.32 -13.90 7.19
C TYR A 230 -7.67 -15.28 7.42
N SER A 231 -8.45 -16.37 7.46
CA SER A 231 -7.90 -17.73 7.68
C SER A 231 -6.94 -18.17 6.57
N MET A 232 -7.14 -17.69 5.35
CA MET A 232 -6.25 -17.98 4.22
C MET A 232 -4.87 -17.31 4.35
N TYR A 233 -4.78 -16.21 5.11
CA TYR A 233 -3.55 -15.44 5.30
C TYR A 233 -2.72 -15.91 6.50
N LYS A 234 -3.18 -16.96 7.21
CA LYS A 234 -2.54 -17.44 8.44
C LYS A 234 -1.04 -17.62 8.29
N GLY A 235 -0.27 -17.07 9.24
CA GLY A 235 1.18 -17.25 9.34
C GLY A 235 2.01 -16.36 8.41
N VAL A 236 1.44 -15.32 7.77
CA VAL A 236 2.25 -14.28 7.10
C VAL A 236 2.95 -13.41 8.17
N HIS A 237 4.06 -12.77 7.78
CA HIS A 237 4.84 -11.96 8.73
C HIS A 237 4.09 -10.71 9.15
N VAL A 238 3.60 -9.92 8.20
CA VAL A 238 2.87 -8.68 8.51
C VAL A 238 1.67 -8.50 7.60
N ILE A 239 0.57 -8.01 8.19
CA ILE A 239 -0.67 -7.68 7.48
C ILE A 239 -0.99 -6.19 7.69
N THR A 240 -1.51 -5.51 6.63
CA THR A 240 -1.74 -4.06 6.64
C THR A 240 -3.20 -3.66 6.42
N PRO A 241 -4.16 -4.12 7.24
CA PRO A 241 -5.55 -3.73 7.09
C PRO A 241 -5.77 -2.26 7.44
N ASN A 242 -6.77 -1.63 6.83
CA ASN A 242 -7.32 -0.42 7.42
C ASN A 242 -8.25 -0.76 8.60
N HIS A 243 -8.62 0.24 9.41
CA HIS A 243 -9.44 0.02 10.60
C HIS A 243 -10.81 -0.61 10.27
N HIS A 244 -11.43 -0.27 9.14
CA HIS A 244 -12.68 -0.88 8.70
C HIS A 244 -12.52 -2.36 8.28
N GLU A 245 -11.43 -2.69 7.63
CA GLU A 245 -11.10 -4.08 7.26
C GLU A 245 -10.85 -4.93 8.51
N ALA A 246 -10.13 -4.38 9.48
CA ALA A 246 -9.87 -5.04 10.75
C ALA A 246 -11.16 -5.25 11.57
N GLN A 247 -12.07 -4.25 11.62
CA GLN A 247 -13.39 -4.38 12.24
C GLN A 247 -14.21 -5.49 11.57
N ARG A 248 -14.29 -5.50 10.22
CA ARG A 248 -15.03 -6.54 9.49
C ARG A 248 -14.48 -7.94 9.75
N ALA A 249 -13.15 -8.09 9.87
CA ALA A 249 -12.50 -9.38 10.11
C ALA A 249 -12.82 -9.99 11.50
N THR A 250 -13.13 -9.14 12.48
CA THR A 250 -13.42 -9.56 13.86
C THR A 250 -14.90 -9.46 14.22
N GLY A 251 -15.67 -8.63 13.52
CA GLY A 251 -17.01 -8.22 13.94
C GLY A 251 -17.01 -7.25 15.14
N MET A 252 -15.84 -6.76 15.57
CA MET A 252 -15.72 -5.81 16.69
C MET A 252 -15.74 -4.38 16.18
N GLU A 253 -16.47 -3.49 16.85
CA GLU A 253 -16.39 -2.06 16.60
C GLU A 253 -15.19 -1.46 17.34
N ILE A 254 -14.56 -0.44 16.72
CA ILE A 254 -13.52 0.37 17.34
C ILE A 254 -14.13 1.70 17.72
N THR A 255 -14.28 1.93 19.02
CA THR A 255 -14.80 3.18 19.59
C THR A 255 -13.73 3.92 20.40
N ASN A 256 -12.71 3.22 20.84
CA ASN A 256 -11.60 3.74 21.63
C ASN A 256 -10.30 2.98 21.40
N ALA A 257 -9.22 3.43 22.05
CA ALA A 257 -7.89 2.82 21.92
C ALA A 257 -7.81 1.38 22.43
N ASP A 258 -8.58 1.02 23.46
CA ASP A 258 -8.58 -0.34 24.01
C ASP A 258 -9.25 -1.33 23.05
N ASP A 259 -10.24 -0.88 22.28
CA ASP A 259 -10.90 -1.72 21.28
C ASP A 259 -9.94 -2.12 20.17
N ILE A 260 -9.13 -1.18 19.65
CA ILE A 260 -8.15 -1.49 18.60
C ILE A 260 -7.07 -2.45 19.12
N GLN A 261 -6.68 -2.32 20.39
CA GLN A 261 -5.76 -3.27 21.00
C GLN A 261 -6.36 -4.66 21.10
N ARG A 262 -7.59 -4.81 21.65
CA ARG A 262 -8.28 -6.10 21.78
C ARG A 262 -8.50 -6.78 20.43
N LEU A 263 -8.94 -6.02 19.44
CA LEU A 263 -9.13 -6.48 18.07
C LEU A 263 -7.80 -7.00 17.49
N SER A 264 -6.74 -6.23 17.63
CA SER A 264 -5.41 -6.58 17.12
C SER A 264 -4.85 -7.82 17.78
N GLU A 265 -4.98 -7.94 19.11
CA GLU A 265 -4.57 -9.13 19.86
C GLU A 265 -5.33 -10.39 19.39
N SER A 266 -6.64 -10.25 19.14
CA SER A 266 -7.47 -11.34 18.64
C SER A 266 -6.99 -11.83 17.28
N LEU A 267 -6.75 -10.91 16.31
CA LEU A 267 -6.30 -11.27 14.97
C LEU A 267 -4.89 -11.87 14.96
N LEU A 268 -3.94 -11.24 15.69
CA LEU A 268 -2.56 -11.71 15.77
C LEU A 268 -2.48 -13.15 16.33
N LYS A 269 -3.20 -13.43 17.41
CA LYS A 269 -3.22 -14.77 18.03
C LYS A 269 -3.93 -15.79 17.17
N LYS A 270 -5.14 -15.45 16.66
CA LYS A 270 -5.98 -16.36 15.88
C LYS A 270 -5.31 -16.81 14.59
N TYR A 271 -4.63 -15.90 13.90
CA TYR A 271 -4.05 -16.16 12.59
C TYR A 271 -2.52 -16.24 12.58
N ALA A 272 -1.89 -16.20 13.76
CA ALA A 272 -0.44 -16.33 13.92
C ALA A 272 0.36 -15.33 13.04
N PHE A 273 -0.11 -14.09 12.93
CA PHE A 273 0.67 -13.02 12.31
C PHE A 273 1.80 -12.59 13.26
N GLN A 274 2.98 -12.26 12.73
CA GLN A 274 4.05 -11.72 13.54
C GLN A 274 3.83 -10.24 13.86
N ALA A 275 3.24 -9.50 12.92
CA ALA A 275 2.88 -8.10 13.11
C ALA A 275 1.61 -7.73 12.34
N MET A 276 0.97 -6.64 12.77
CA MET A 276 -0.15 -6.01 12.09
C MET A 276 0.02 -4.50 12.14
N LEU A 277 0.01 -3.86 10.97
CA LEU A 277 0.05 -2.40 10.83
C LEU A 277 -1.32 -1.92 10.37
N ILE A 278 -2.10 -1.35 11.28
CA ILE A 278 -3.45 -0.83 10.98
C ILE A 278 -3.35 0.62 10.54
N THR A 279 -3.86 0.94 9.36
CA THR A 279 -4.01 2.33 8.91
C THR A 279 -5.32 2.91 9.45
N ARG A 280 -5.26 4.15 10.00
CA ARG A 280 -6.34 4.78 10.76
C ARG A 280 -6.73 6.17 10.23
N GLY A 281 -6.45 6.45 8.96
CA GLY A 281 -6.73 7.73 8.33
C GLY A 281 -6.02 8.89 9.04
N GLU A 282 -6.78 9.87 9.50
CA GLU A 282 -6.26 11.06 10.20
C GLU A 282 -5.57 10.77 11.54
N GLU A 283 -5.85 9.62 12.14
CA GLU A 283 -5.16 9.18 13.35
C GLU A 283 -3.79 8.53 13.06
N GLY A 284 -3.39 8.39 11.79
CA GLY A 284 -2.13 7.79 11.40
C GLY A 284 -2.13 6.27 11.37
N MET A 285 -1.20 5.59 12.05
CA MET A 285 -1.06 4.14 12.00
C MET A 285 -0.77 3.54 13.38
N SER A 286 -1.20 2.31 13.59
CA SER A 286 -0.91 1.52 14.79
C SER A 286 -0.27 0.19 14.41
N LEU A 287 0.97 -0.01 14.85
CA LEU A 287 1.71 -1.26 14.71
C LEU A 287 1.54 -2.12 15.96
N PHE A 288 1.16 -3.36 15.77
CA PHE A 288 1.09 -4.38 16.81
C PHE A 288 2.05 -5.52 16.45
N GLU A 289 3.04 -5.77 17.31
CA GLU A 289 4.04 -6.82 17.12
C GLU A 289 3.77 -7.97 18.08
N ASN A 290 3.66 -9.19 17.56
CA ASN A 290 3.40 -10.39 18.33
C ASN A 290 4.72 -10.92 18.94
N GLY A 291 4.73 -11.17 20.25
CA GLY A 291 5.89 -11.66 20.99
C GLY A 291 5.46 -12.31 22.31
N ARG A 292 6.31 -12.31 23.32
CA ARG A 292 5.95 -12.73 24.67
C ARG A 292 4.76 -11.94 25.23
N LYS A 293 4.73 -10.64 24.91
CA LYS A 293 3.59 -9.72 25.04
C LYS A 293 3.43 -8.99 23.72
N ILE A 294 2.21 -8.64 23.37
CA ILE A 294 1.95 -7.81 22.19
C ILE A 294 2.42 -6.39 22.50
N VAL A 295 3.27 -5.86 21.61
CA VAL A 295 3.80 -4.50 21.72
C VAL A 295 3.05 -3.61 20.74
N HIS A 296 2.44 -2.55 21.23
CA HIS A 296 1.78 -1.53 20.43
C HIS A 296 2.70 -0.32 20.25
N THR A 297 2.80 0.15 19.01
CA THR A 297 3.47 1.41 18.66
C THR A 297 2.53 2.23 17.79
N HIS A 298 2.21 3.45 18.21
CA HIS A 298 1.39 4.38 17.44
C HIS A 298 2.26 5.38 16.70
N PHE A 299 1.92 5.66 15.45
CA PHE A 299 2.52 6.68 14.60
C PHE A 299 1.43 7.70 14.23
N SER A 300 1.55 8.92 14.71
CA SER A 300 0.61 10.00 14.35
C SER A 300 0.69 10.30 12.85
N ALA A 301 -0.44 10.71 12.25
CA ALA A 301 -0.48 11.11 10.86
C ALA A 301 0.52 12.26 10.57
N GLN A 302 1.19 12.18 9.43
CA GLN A 302 2.21 13.15 9.01
C GLN A 302 1.75 14.03 7.84
N ALA A 303 0.49 13.87 7.39
CA ALA A 303 -0.07 14.68 6.32
C ALA A 303 -0.26 16.15 6.79
N LYS A 304 0.23 17.10 5.96
CA LYS A 304 -0.03 18.54 6.18
C LYS A 304 -1.38 18.95 5.62
N GLU A 305 -1.72 18.42 4.46
CA GLU A 305 -2.98 18.60 3.75
C GLU A 305 -3.37 17.29 3.11
N VAL A 306 -4.66 17.00 3.01
CA VAL A 306 -5.19 15.78 2.40
C VAL A 306 -6.01 16.18 1.18
N TYR A 307 -5.54 15.78 0.00
CA TYR A 307 -6.25 16.01 -1.27
C TYR A 307 -6.92 14.72 -1.77
N ASP A 308 -6.22 13.60 -1.71
CA ASP A 308 -6.73 12.32 -2.17
C ASP A 308 -6.07 11.16 -1.39
N VAL A 309 -6.88 10.26 -0.87
CA VAL A 309 -6.41 9.07 -0.12
C VAL A 309 -6.25 7.83 -1.02
N THR A 310 -6.53 7.96 -2.32
CA THR A 310 -6.44 6.85 -3.29
C THR A 310 -5.00 6.35 -3.40
N GLY A 311 -4.78 5.06 -3.16
CA GLY A 311 -3.46 4.44 -3.24
C GLY A 311 -2.56 4.63 -2.01
N ALA A 312 -3.04 5.30 -0.95
CA ALA A 312 -2.28 5.43 0.30
C ALA A 312 -1.92 4.08 0.93
N GLY A 313 -2.85 3.10 0.92
CA GLY A 313 -2.59 1.73 1.38
C GLY A 313 -1.49 1.04 0.57
N ASP A 314 -1.52 1.20 -0.77
CA ASP A 314 -0.48 0.65 -1.66
C ASP A 314 0.89 1.26 -1.37
N THR A 315 0.94 2.56 -1.05
CA THR A 315 2.16 3.26 -0.63
C THR A 315 2.67 2.70 0.70
N VAL A 316 1.76 2.50 1.68
CA VAL A 316 2.10 1.94 2.99
C VAL A 316 2.75 0.58 2.86
N ILE A 317 2.08 -0.37 2.19
CA ILE A 317 2.62 -1.74 2.09
C ILE A 317 3.87 -1.79 1.22
N GLY A 318 3.94 -1.00 0.14
CA GLY A 318 5.12 -0.90 -0.72
C GLY A 318 6.35 -0.40 0.04
N MET A 319 6.20 0.69 0.82
CA MET A 319 7.28 1.25 1.63
C MET A 319 7.66 0.34 2.79
N LEU A 320 6.68 -0.26 3.48
CA LEU A 320 6.93 -1.23 4.55
C LEU A 320 7.80 -2.38 4.04
N ALA A 321 7.40 -3.00 2.91
CA ALA A 321 8.13 -4.12 2.33
C ALA A 321 9.53 -3.72 1.85
N LEU A 322 9.67 -2.54 1.22
CA LEU A 322 10.96 -2.02 0.79
C LEU A 322 11.88 -1.74 1.98
N GLY A 323 11.37 -1.14 3.05
CA GLY A 323 12.11 -0.90 4.29
C GLY A 323 12.60 -2.20 4.90
N LEU A 324 11.75 -3.22 5.02
CA LEU A 324 12.12 -4.54 5.55
C LEU A 324 13.18 -5.23 4.66
N ALA A 325 13.02 -5.16 3.33
CA ALA A 325 14.02 -5.68 2.38
C ALA A 325 15.36 -4.94 2.47
N ALA A 326 15.34 -3.65 2.83
CA ALA A 326 16.52 -2.82 3.09
C ALA A 326 17.07 -2.94 4.52
N GLN A 327 16.68 -4.00 5.25
CA GLN A 327 17.15 -4.32 6.60
C GLN A 327 16.72 -3.32 7.70
N ALA A 328 15.60 -2.63 7.52
CA ALA A 328 14.92 -1.96 8.60
C ALA A 328 14.21 -2.99 9.50
N ASN A 329 14.09 -2.71 10.80
CA ASN A 329 13.19 -3.46 11.65
C ASN A 329 11.72 -3.05 11.40
N MET A 330 10.76 -3.79 11.99
CA MET A 330 9.33 -3.57 11.74
C MET A 330 8.88 -2.14 12.09
N LYS A 331 9.36 -1.57 13.20
CA LYS A 331 9.02 -0.20 13.62
C LYS A 331 9.62 0.86 12.70
N GLU A 332 10.88 0.69 12.32
CA GLU A 332 11.58 1.59 11.38
C GLU A 332 10.87 1.62 10.02
N ALA A 333 10.56 0.43 9.46
CA ALA A 333 9.85 0.29 8.20
C ALA A 333 8.43 0.87 8.25
N SER A 334 7.69 0.64 9.35
CA SER A 334 6.35 1.21 9.57
C SER A 334 6.38 2.73 9.70
N TYR A 335 7.40 3.29 10.34
CA TYR A 335 7.57 4.74 10.45
C TYR A 335 7.83 5.38 9.07
N LEU A 336 8.72 4.80 8.26
CA LEU A 336 8.96 5.25 6.89
C LEU A 336 7.69 5.13 6.03
N ALA A 337 6.91 4.07 6.20
CA ALA A 337 5.62 3.90 5.53
C ALA A 337 4.60 4.99 5.91
N ASN A 338 4.57 5.39 7.19
CA ASN A 338 3.72 6.49 7.67
C ASN A 338 4.12 7.84 7.08
N LEU A 339 5.42 8.13 6.98
CA LEU A 339 5.92 9.34 6.31
C LEU A 339 5.54 9.35 4.81
N ALA A 340 5.76 8.25 4.11
CA ALA A 340 5.44 8.13 2.69
C ALA A 340 3.92 8.28 2.42
N ALA A 341 3.08 7.68 3.26
CA ALA A 341 1.64 7.86 3.19
C ALA A 341 1.23 9.33 3.40
N GLY A 342 1.83 10.01 4.38
CA GLY A 342 1.60 11.44 4.63
C GLY A 342 1.94 12.33 3.44
N ILE A 343 2.98 11.99 2.66
CA ILE A 343 3.33 12.71 1.44
C ILE A 343 2.31 12.43 0.33
N VAL A 344 1.93 11.16 0.14
CA VAL A 344 1.09 10.75 -0.99
C VAL A 344 -0.33 11.29 -0.90
N VAL A 345 -0.93 11.35 0.29
CA VAL A 345 -2.29 11.88 0.47
C VAL A 345 -2.37 13.39 0.21
N GLY A 346 -1.24 14.09 0.18
CA GLY A 346 -1.11 15.49 -0.25
C GLY A 346 -1.03 15.65 -1.79
N LYS A 347 -1.20 14.57 -2.58
CA LYS A 347 -1.16 14.58 -4.04
C LYS A 347 -2.49 14.10 -4.61
N ILE A 348 -2.78 14.41 -5.87
CA ILE A 348 -4.01 13.97 -6.54
C ILE A 348 -3.78 12.62 -7.24
N GLY A 349 -4.72 11.70 -7.10
CA GLY A 349 -4.72 10.39 -7.76
C GLY A 349 -3.74 9.39 -7.12
N THR A 350 -3.44 8.31 -7.84
CA THR A 350 -2.47 7.29 -7.42
C THR A 350 -1.03 7.79 -7.60
N ALA A 351 -0.66 8.80 -6.82
CA ALA A 351 0.68 9.39 -6.84
C ALA A 351 1.70 8.49 -6.12
N THR A 352 2.97 8.70 -6.40
CA THR A 352 4.09 8.02 -5.74
C THR A 352 4.95 8.99 -4.95
N VAL A 353 5.79 8.46 -4.08
CA VAL A 353 6.78 9.21 -3.31
C VAL A 353 8.17 8.96 -3.90
N SER A 354 8.97 10.00 -4.06
CA SER A 354 10.38 9.89 -4.41
C SER A 354 11.27 9.85 -3.15
N GLN A 355 12.48 9.31 -3.28
CA GLN A 355 13.47 9.34 -2.18
C GLN A 355 13.73 10.77 -1.70
N LYS A 356 13.79 11.76 -2.62
CA LYS A 356 14.02 13.16 -2.28
C LYS A 356 12.93 13.69 -1.36
N GLU A 357 11.66 13.48 -1.71
CA GLU A 357 10.52 13.92 -0.89
C GLU A 357 10.52 13.24 0.48
N LEU A 358 10.88 11.94 0.55
CA LEU A 358 10.97 11.24 1.83
C LEU A 358 12.09 11.79 2.71
N VAL A 359 13.26 12.13 2.13
CA VAL A 359 14.39 12.71 2.86
C VAL A 359 14.09 14.14 3.37
N GLU A 360 13.29 14.90 2.64
CA GLU A 360 12.89 16.27 3.03
C GLU A 360 11.99 16.31 4.28
N VAL A 361 11.28 15.22 4.59
CA VAL A 361 10.38 15.13 5.76
C VAL A 361 11.02 14.44 6.96
N LEU A 362 12.25 13.90 6.85
CA LEU A 362 13.07 13.35 7.92
C LEU A 362 13.79 14.47 8.69
#